data_44fa315e98b7279ccf44a39e7d103af8
#
_entry.id   44fa315e98b7279ccf44a39e7d103af8
#
_cell.length_a   1.000
_cell.length_b   1.000
_cell.length_c   1.000
_cell.angle_alpha   90.00
_cell.angle_beta   90.00
_cell.angle_gamma   90.00
#
_symmetry.space_group_name_H-M   'P 1'
#
loop_
_entity.id
_entity.type
_entity.pdbx_description
1 polymer ?
#
loop_
_entity_poly.entity_id
_entity_poly.type
_entity_poly.pdbx_seq_one_letter_code
_entity_poly.pdbx_strand_id
1 'polypeptide(L)'
;SRGFASIYGECESTDEAREMTLAFHESVRFPEPAAPVQLVLKKRDRQNAFREVWSIVIDPAAQSVDRTAIRADHVWAVMKNGEPRDKVDILLMGDGYTAAEMDKWHKDARRLTETLFSVSPFKERRSSFNVWAVDTPADEGGAARPSDGVWRRSPLRASFDAFGSERYVLTFDNKRMREAAAAAPYEFVEIVVNDRKYGGGGIHNLYATVSADNASTPYVFVHEFGHHFAGLADEYYTSDVAYESVTARPEPWEPNVTADPKGAKWKDLIDAATPLPTPWPKLDFETYEKGIQARRRQIRAEHRPEADMEALFAEELAHEVPLLASGPNGRKVGAFEGAMYEGKGYYRSQSDCIMFTRNMNGGFFRVCRRAIERVIDLYSVR
;
A
#
# COMPACT_ATOMS: atom_id res chain seq x y z
N SER A 1 -16.30 -4.67 -12.84
CA SER A 1 -15.69 -5.59 -11.87
C SER A 1 -14.61 -4.85 -11.08
N ARG A 2 -14.45 -5.17 -9.81
CA ARG A 2 -13.39 -4.67 -8.95
C ARG A 2 -12.53 -5.83 -8.49
N GLY A 3 -11.18 -5.68 -8.53
CA GLY A 3 -10.26 -6.59 -7.89
C GLY A 3 -9.95 -6.11 -6.47
N PHE A 4 -9.63 -7.02 -5.58
CA PHE A 4 -9.10 -6.76 -4.24
C PHE A 4 -8.23 -7.94 -3.83
N ALA A 5 -7.31 -7.71 -2.91
CA ALA A 5 -6.55 -8.77 -2.26
C ALA A 5 -7.04 -9.01 -0.83
N SER A 6 -6.74 -10.16 -0.28
CA SER A 6 -6.81 -10.43 1.15
C SER A 6 -5.39 -10.48 1.72
N ILE A 7 -5.24 -10.27 3.02
CA ILE A 7 -3.92 -10.26 3.67
C ILE A 7 -3.18 -11.56 3.40
N TYR A 8 -3.82 -12.71 3.66
CA TYR A 8 -3.22 -14.02 3.41
C TYR A 8 -3.12 -14.38 1.92
N GLY A 9 -3.91 -13.74 1.06
CA GLY A 9 -3.82 -13.91 -0.40
C GLY A 9 -2.60 -13.21 -0.99
N GLU A 10 -2.20 -12.05 -0.46
CA GLU A 10 -0.96 -11.38 -0.84
C GLU A 10 0.27 -12.04 -0.22
N CYS A 11 0.13 -12.54 0.99
CA CYS A 11 1.21 -13.17 1.76
C CYS A 11 1.12 -14.71 1.74
N GLU A 12 0.64 -15.31 0.65
CA GLU A 12 0.34 -16.77 0.55
C GLU A 12 1.57 -17.68 0.74
N SER A 13 2.77 -17.15 0.55
CA SER A 13 4.02 -17.90 0.71
C SER A 13 4.56 -17.94 2.14
N THR A 14 3.98 -17.20 3.07
CA THR A 14 4.38 -17.21 4.48
C THR A 14 3.97 -18.53 5.16
N ASP A 15 4.76 -18.97 6.15
CA ASP A 15 4.44 -20.17 6.93
C ASP A 15 3.09 -20.03 7.63
N GLU A 16 2.82 -18.85 8.18
CA GLU A 16 1.55 -18.54 8.82
C GLU A 16 0.35 -18.75 7.88
N ALA A 17 0.42 -18.26 6.62
CA ALA A 17 -0.64 -18.44 5.64
C ALA A 17 -0.81 -19.89 5.17
N ARG A 18 0.26 -20.71 5.21
CA ARG A 18 0.24 -22.12 4.80
C ARG A 18 -0.28 -23.05 5.87
N GLU A 19 0.02 -22.78 7.14
CA GLU A 19 -0.26 -23.69 8.26
C GLU A 19 -1.55 -23.35 8.99
N MET A 20 -2.01 -22.10 8.88
CA MET A 20 -3.16 -21.62 9.63
C MET A 20 -4.49 -22.10 9.03
N THR A 21 -5.30 -22.75 9.85
CA THR A 21 -6.70 -23.08 9.53
C THR A 21 -7.61 -22.30 10.47
N LEU A 22 -8.04 -21.12 10.03
CA LEU A 22 -8.90 -20.21 10.81
C LEU A 22 -10.10 -19.76 9.96
N ALA A 23 -11.19 -19.39 10.65
CA ALA A 23 -12.28 -18.67 10.06
C ALA A 23 -11.97 -17.16 10.10
N PHE A 24 -11.92 -16.54 8.94
CA PHE A 24 -11.69 -15.10 8.81
C PHE A 24 -13.00 -14.39 8.50
N HIS A 25 -13.20 -13.21 9.10
CA HIS A 25 -14.26 -12.32 8.69
C HIS A 25 -13.81 -11.56 7.44
N GLU A 26 -14.32 -11.98 6.29
CA GLU A 26 -14.11 -11.27 5.04
C GLU A 26 -15.41 -10.57 4.60
N SER A 27 -15.26 -9.38 4.01
CA SER A 27 -16.37 -8.60 3.48
C SER A 27 -15.99 -7.97 2.16
N VAL A 28 -16.92 -7.94 1.22
CA VAL A 28 -16.75 -7.33 -0.09
C VAL A 28 -17.61 -6.07 -0.17
N ARG A 29 -17.02 -4.96 -0.64
CA ARG A 29 -17.74 -3.73 -0.93
C ARG A 29 -18.03 -3.61 -2.42
N PHE A 30 -19.23 -3.18 -2.75
CA PHE A 30 -19.65 -2.85 -4.09
C PHE A 30 -20.72 -1.74 -4.03
N PRO A 31 -20.94 -0.98 -5.13
CA PRO A 31 -21.97 0.04 -5.16
C PRO A 31 -23.35 -0.55 -4.84
N GLU A 32 -24.16 0.17 -4.08
CA GLU A 32 -25.54 -0.26 -3.77
C GLU A 32 -26.33 -0.44 -5.06
N PRO A 33 -26.89 -1.64 -5.31
CA PRO A 33 -27.65 -1.88 -6.51
C PRO A 33 -29.07 -1.30 -6.40
N ALA A 34 -29.58 -0.73 -7.51
CA ALA A 34 -30.96 -0.21 -7.57
C ALA A 34 -32.02 -1.32 -7.82
N ALA A 35 -31.58 -2.53 -8.18
CA ALA A 35 -32.43 -3.70 -8.46
C ALA A 35 -31.64 -4.96 -8.08
N PRO A 36 -32.30 -6.14 -8.02
CA PRO A 36 -31.63 -7.41 -7.77
C PRO A 36 -30.46 -7.65 -8.72
N VAL A 37 -29.31 -8.03 -8.17
CA VAL A 37 -28.07 -8.31 -8.91
C VAL A 37 -27.46 -9.63 -8.48
N GLN A 38 -26.77 -10.30 -9.40
CA GLN A 38 -25.93 -11.42 -9.06
C GLN A 38 -24.51 -10.90 -8.75
N LEU A 39 -24.06 -11.11 -7.51
CA LEU A 39 -22.67 -10.91 -7.12
C LEU A 39 -21.91 -12.21 -7.37
N VAL A 40 -20.81 -12.13 -8.14
CA VAL A 40 -19.96 -13.27 -8.47
C VAL A 40 -18.56 -13.00 -7.96
N LEU A 41 -18.05 -13.85 -7.08
CA LEU A 41 -16.67 -13.83 -6.60
C LEU A 41 -15.82 -14.76 -7.47
N LYS A 42 -14.72 -14.21 -7.99
CA LYS A 42 -13.76 -14.98 -8.79
C LYS A 42 -12.38 -14.90 -8.16
N LYS A 43 -11.70 -16.04 -8.05
CA LYS A 43 -10.30 -16.12 -7.64
C LYS A 43 -9.42 -16.19 -8.89
N ARG A 44 -8.29 -15.48 -8.86
CA ARG A 44 -7.24 -15.55 -9.87
C ARG A 44 -6.40 -16.80 -9.63
N ASP A 45 -6.12 -17.56 -10.67
CA ASP A 45 -5.14 -18.65 -10.63
C ASP A 45 -3.73 -18.17 -11.03
N ARG A 46 -2.74 -19.06 -10.95
CA ARG A 46 -1.34 -18.75 -11.27
C ARG A 46 -1.10 -18.42 -12.76
N GLN A 47 -2.06 -18.68 -13.62
CA GLN A 47 -2.04 -18.31 -15.04
C GLN A 47 -2.77 -16.99 -15.31
N ASN A 48 -3.11 -16.23 -14.26
CA ASN A 48 -3.89 -15.00 -14.31
C ASN A 48 -5.31 -15.17 -14.86
N ALA A 49 -5.84 -16.39 -14.90
CA ALA A 49 -7.22 -16.64 -15.25
C ALA A 49 -8.14 -16.56 -14.04
N PHE A 50 -9.30 -15.89 -14.19
CA PHE A 50 -10.29 -15.78 -13.13
C PHE A 50 -11.29 -16.91 -13.18
N ARG A 51 -11.41 -17.67 -12.07
CA ARG A 51 -12.38 -18.75 -11.90
C ARG A 51 -13.40 -18.36 -10.84
N GLU A 52 -14.69 -18.58 -11.15
CA GLU A 52 -15.77 -18.40 -10.18
C GLU A 52 -15.58 -19.38 -9.02
N VAL A 53 -15.62 -18.84 -7.79
CA VAL A 53 -15.53 -19.61 -6.55
C VAL A 53 -16.79 -19.52 -5.71
N TRP A 54 -17.60 -18.48 -5.94
CA TRP A 54 -18.84 -18.26 -5.22
C TRP A 54 -19.73 -17.25 -5.94
N SER A 55 -21.06 -17.37 -5.80
CA SER A 55 -21.98 -16.34 -6.23
C SER A 55 -23.26 -16.32 -5.39
N ILE A 56 -23.90 -15.16 -5.33
CA ILE A 56 -25.18 -14.94 -4.65
C ILE A 56 -26.01 -13.91 -5.40
N VAL A 57 -27.33 -14.07 -5.35
CA VAL A 57 -28.26 -13.01 -5.77
C VAL A 57 -28.55 -12.12 -4.57
N ILE A 58 -28.37 -10.82 -4.74
CA ILE A 58 -28.67 -9.80 -3.74
C ILE A 58 -29.85 -8.98 -4.24
N ASP A 59 -30.94 -9.06 -3.49
CA ASP A 59 -32.07 -8.17 -3.67
C ASP A 59 -31.98 -7.03 -2.65
N PRO A 60 -31.77 -5.78 -3.11
CA PRO A 60 -31.67 -4.65 -2.19
C PRO A 60 -32.96 -4.41 -1.37
N ALA A 61 -34.10 -4.94 -1.78
CA ALA A 61 -35.37 -4.85 -1.07
C ALA A 61 -35.62 -5.99 -0.05
N ALA A 62 -34.72 -6.99 0.00
CA ALA A 62 -34.86 -8.12 0.91
C ALA A 62 -34.82 -7.71 2.38
N GLN A 63 -35.56 -8.42 3.23
CA GLN A 63 -35.57 -8.21 4.69
C GLN A 63 -34.21 -8.50 5.34
N SER A 64 -33.35 -9.28 4.71
CA SER A 64 -31.98 -9.57 5.17
C SER A 64 -31.01 -8.41 4.98
N VAL A 65 -31.40 -7.35 4.28
CA VAL A 65 -30.57 -6.16 4.09
C VAL A 65 -30.78 -5.23 5.28
N ASP A 66 -29.76 -5.09 6.11
CA ASP A 66 -29.77 -4.14 7.21
C ASP A 66 -29.63 -2.71 6.65
N ARG A 67 -30.62 -1.86 6.98
CA ARG A 67 -30.69 -0.44 6.58
C ARG A 67 -30.61 0.48 7.78
N THR A 68 -30.20 -0.04 8.92
CA THR A 68 -30.04 0.78 10.13
C THR A 68 -29.06 1.91 9.87
N ALA A 69 -29.47 3.14 10.18
CA ALA A 69 -28.61 4.29 10.02
C ALA A 69 -27.40 4.18 10.96
N ILE A 70 -26.20 4.29 10.39
CA ILE A 70 -24.96 4.27 11.15
C ILE A 70 -24.70 5.67 11.68
N ARG A 71 -24.34 5.77 12.97
CA ARG A 71 -23.96 7.05 13.59
C ARG A 71 -22.67 7.57 12.99
N ALA A 72 -22.67 8.84 12.57
CA ALA A 72 -21.54 9.49 11.91
C ALA A 72 -21.02 10.73 12.68
N ASP A 73 -21.38 10.87 13.97
CA ASP A 73 -21.02 12.01 14.82
C ASP A 73 -19.51 12.10 15.13
N HIS A 74 -18.76 11.04 14.84
CA HIS A 74 -17.31 10.95 14.98
C HIS A 74 -16.55 11.03 13.63
N VAL A 75 -17.27 11.32 12.54
CA VAL A 75 -16.69 11.48 11.19
C VAL A 75 -16.58 12.96 10.86
N TRP A 76 -15.44 13.35 10.25
CA TRP A 76 -15.24 14.72 9.81
C TRP A 76 -14.50 14.77 8.46
N ALA A 77 -14.69 15.84 7.71
CA ALA A 77 -14.03 16.04 6.44
C ALA A 77 -12.66 16.71 6.66
N VAL A 78 -11.58 16.02 6.28
CA VAL A 78 -10.24 16.61 6.18
C VAL A 78 -10.17 17.51 4.96
N MET A 79 -10.72 17.02 3.84
CA MET A 79 -10.83 17.74 2.57
C MET A 79 -12.11 17.31 1.85
N LYS A 80 -12.94 18.26 1.41
CA LYS A 80 -14.15 17.96 0.64
C LYS A 80 -14.17 18.84 -0.63
N ASN A 81 -14.13 18.17 -1.80
CA ASN A 81 -14.13 18.81 -3.11
C ASN A 81 -15.41 18.55 -3.91
N GLY A 82 -16.31 17.71 -3.39
CA GLY A 82 -17.58 17.44 -4.05
C GLY A 82 -18.38 16.34 -3.36
N GLU A 83 -19.43 15.89 -4.05
CA GLU A 83 -20.25 14.80 -3.55
C GLU A 83 -19.52 13.45 -3.68
N PRO A 84 -19.67 12.53 -2.71
CA PRO A 84 -18.98 11.23 -2.72
C PRO A 84 -19.14 10.44 -4.01
N ARG A 85 -20.34 10.45 -4.61
CA ARG A 85 -20.61 9.73 -5.87
C ARG A 85 -19.78 10.21 -7.07
N ASP A 86 -19.20 11.42 -7.00
CA ASP A 86 -18.50 12.08 -8.10
C ASP A 86 -16.98 12.21 -7.84
N LYS A 87 -16.51 11.69 -6.70
CA LYS A 87 -15.14 11.81 -6.22
C LYS A 87 -14.60 10.45 -5.77
N VAL A 88 -13.30 10.38 -5.65
CA VAL A 88 -12.62 9.31 -4.91
C VAL A 88 -12.66 9.66 -3.43
N ASP A 89 -13.25 8.84 -2.61
CA ASP A 89 -13.32 9.05 -1.17
C ASP A 89 -12.25 8.22 -0.44
N ILE A 90 -11.31 8.91 0.21
CA ILE A 90 -10.29 8.31 1.07
C ILE A 90 -10.74 8.48 2.51
N LEU A 91 -10.69 7.42 3.31
CA LEU A 91 -10.95 7.44 4.74
C LEU A 91 -9.66 7.21 5.51
N LEU A 92 -9.30 8.16 6.34
CA LEU A 92 -8.23 8.04 7.33
C LEU A 92 -8.79 7.57 8.66
N MET A 93 -8.17 6.58 9.28
CA MET A 93 -8.57 6.01 10.57
C MET A 93 -7.37 6.03 11.52
N GLY A 94 -7.51 6.69 12.68
CA GLY A 94 -6.46 6.69 13.70
C GLY A 94 -6.50 5.40 14.51
N ASP A 95 -5.38 4.75 14.75
CA ASP A 95 -5.28 3.62 15.67
C ASP A 95 -4.24 3.87 16.77
N GLY A 96 -4.59 3.60 18.02
CA GLY A 96 -3.73 3.85 19.17
C GLY A 96 -3.63 5.31 19.60
N TYR A 97 -4.56 6.19 19.21
CA TYR A 97 -4.69 7.54 19.75
C TYR A 97 -5.71 7.54 20.91
N THR A 98 -5.30 8.00 22.07
CA THR A 98 -6.22 8.16 23.22
C THR A 98 -7.14 9.37 23.04
N ALA A 99 -8.20 9.46 23.84
CA ALA A 99 -9.08 10.64 23.83
C ALA A 99 -8.31 11.96 24.06
N ALA A 100 -7.24 11.94 24.86
CA ALA A 100 -6.38 13.10 25.09
C ALA A 100 -5.47 13.44 23.87
N GLU A 101 -5.31 12.52 22.93
CA GLU A 101 -4.47 12.67 21.74
C GLU A 101 -5.28 12.95 20.47
N MET A 102 -6.58 13.22 20.55
CA MET A 102 -7.41 13.52 19.38
C MET A 102 -6.93 14.76 18.61
N ASP A 103 -6.41 15.77 19.28
CA ASP A 103 -5.78 16.92 18.62
C ASP A 103 -4.53 16.51 17.80
N LYS A 104 -3.76 15.55 18.29
CA LYS A 104 -2.63 14.97 17.56
C LYS A 104 -3.14 14.21 16.33
N TRP A 105 -4.15 13.35 16.52
CA TRP A 105 -4.78 12.61 15.44
C TRP A 105 -5.25 13.54 14.30
N HIS A 106 -5.97 14.59 14.66
CA HIS A 106 -6.46 15.56 13.67
C HIS A 106 -5.32 16.28 12.92
N LYS A 107 -4.20 16.57 13.60
CA LYS A 107 -3.00 17.13 12.97
C LYS A 107 -2.34 16.13 12.02
N ASP A 108 -2.20 14.87 12.43
CA ASP A 108 -1.62 13.81 11.62
C ASP A 108 -2.46 13.53 10.38
N ALA A 109 -3.79 13.45 10.50
CA ALA A 109 -4.68 13.28 9.37
C ALA A 109 -4.53 14.40 8.32
N ARG A 110 -4.47 15.67 8.77
CA ARG A 110 -4.24 16.80 7.85
C ARG A 110 -2.85 16.76 7.22
N ARG A 111 -1.81 16.49 8.01
CA ARG A 111 -0.42 16.42 7.54
C ARG A 111 -0.27 15.36 6.46
N LEU A 112 -0.78 14.14 6.69
CA LEU A 112 -0.69 13.04 5.75
C LEU A 112 -1.52 13.28 4.49
N THR A 113 -2.68 13.92 4.61
CA THR A 113 -3.46 14.39 3.45
C THR A 113 -2.60 15.32 2.58
N GLU A 114 -1.97 16.34 3.16
CA GLU A 114 -1.10 17.24 2.39
C GLU A 114 0.12 16.51 1.81
N THR A 115 0.67 15.52 2.52
CA THR A 115 1.75 14.67 2.02
C THR A 115 1.34 13.94 0.74
N LEU A 116 0.19 13.26 0.72
CA LEU A 116 -0.31 12.56 -0.47
C LEU A 116 -0.46 13.51 -1.65
N PHE A 117 -1.13 14.64 -1.42
CA PHE A 117 -1.40 15.64 -2.47
C PHE A 117 -0.22 16.56 -2.79
N SER A 118 0.97 16.32 -2.23
CA SER A 118 2.22 16.90 -2.69
C SER A 118 2.89 16.09 -3.82
N VAL A 119 2.47 14.82 -4.01
CA VAL A 119 3.08 13.87 -4.96
C VAL A 119 2.20 13.70 -6.20
N SER A 120 2.83 13.76 -7.41
CA SER A 120 2.13 13.45 -8.66
C SER A 120 1.81 11.94 -8.78
N PRO A 121 0.63 11.56 -9.32
CA PRO A 121 -0.39 12.39 -9.96
C PRO A 121 -1.48 12.92 -9.00
N PHE A 122 -1.43 12.58 -7.71
CA PHE A 122 -2.42 13.03 -6.73
C PHE A 122 -2.46 14.58 -6.63
N LYS A 123 -1.28 15.22 -6.73
CA LYS A 123 -1.16 16.69 -6.71
C LYS A 123 -2.02 17.34 -7.78
N GLU A 124 -1.92 16.91 -9.02
CA GLU A 124 -2.64 17.47 -10.18
C GLU A 124 -4.13 17.11 -10.14
N ARG A 125 -4.45 15.98 -9.51
CA ARG A 125 -5.80 15.43 -9.42
C ARG A 125 -6.48 15.68 -8.07
N ARG A 126 -5.92 16.56 -7.23
CA ARG A 126 -6.43 16.86 -5.88
C ARG A 126 -7.95 17.13 -5.82
N SER A 127 -8.47 17.85 -6.80
CA SER A 127 -9.90 18.15 -6.89
C SER A 127 -10.79 16.95 -7.20
N SER A 128 -10.22 15.81 -7.60
CA SER A 128 -10.93 14.57 -7.85
C SER A 128 -11.19 13.76 -6.57
N PHE A 129 -10.72 14.23 -5.41
CA PHE A 129 -10.78 13.49 -4.14
C PHE A 129 -11.56 14.22 -3.07
N ASN A 130 -12.21 13.46 -2.20
CA ASN A 130 -12.52 13.84 -0.83
C ASN A 130 -11.62 13.04 0.12
N VAL A 131 -11.35 13.59 1.30
CA VAL A 131 -10.67 12.89 2.40
C VAL A 131 -11.49 13.07 3.67
N TRP A 132 -11.88 11.95 4.24
CA TRP A 132 -12.62 11.84 5.49
C TRP A 132 -11.71 11.31 6.57
N ALA A 133 -12.03 11.59 7.81
CA ALA A 133 -11.39 10.96 8.96
C ALA A 133 -12.44 10.53 9.97
N VAL A 134 -12.13 9.47 10.72
CA VAL A 134 -12.97 8.97 11.80
C VAL A 134 -12.17 8.96 13.10
N ASP A 135 -12.78 9.44 14.16
CA ASP A 135 -12.20 9.44 15.50
C ASP A 135 -12.50 8.11 16.18
N THR A 136 -11.45 7.34 16.45
CA THR A 136 -11.50 6.04 17.12
C THR A 136 -10.61 6.07 18.37
N PRO A 137 -11.02 6.77 19.45
CA PRO A 137 -10.17 6.90 20.64
C PRO A 137 -9.88 5.54 21.28
N ALA A 138 -8.61 5.31 21.60
CA ALA A 138 -8.11 4.13 22.30
C ALA A 138 -8.09 4.35 23.82
N ASP A 139 -8.21 3.28 24.59
CA ASP A 139 -8.05 3.32 26.04
C ASP A 139 -6.59 3.58 26.45
N GLU A 140 -5.63 3.13 25.63
CA GLU A 140 -4.18 3.33 25.82
C GLU A 140 -3.51 3.71 24.51
N GLY A 141 -2.45 4.54 24.57
CA GLY A 141 -1.73 5.03 23.40
C GLY A 141 -0.79 4.00 22.78
N GLY A 142 -0.62 4.10 21.45
CA GLY A 142 0.32 3.27 20.70
C GLY A 142 -0.28 1.96 20.19
N ALA A 143 0.56 1.17 19.50
CA ALA A 143 0.20 -0.12 18.93
C ALA A 143 0.94 -1.28 19.60
N ALA A 144 0.47 -2.52 19.38
CA ALA A 144 1.18 -3.71 19.81
C ALA A 144 2.49 -3.88 19.00
N ARG A 145 3.57 -4.22 19.70
CA ARG A 145 4.89 -4.58 19.15
C ARG A 145 5.37 -5.85 19.84
N PRO A 146 4.90 -7.03 19.42
CA PRO A 146 5.18 -8.30 20.09
C PRO A 146 6.67 -8.60 20.26
N SER A 147 7.51 -8.29 19.26
CA SER A 147 8.97 -8.45 19.33
C SER A 147 9.64 -7.60 20.42
N ASP A 148 9.05 -6.45 20.76
CA ASP A 148 9.51 -5.57 21.84
C ASP A 148 8.83 -5.92 23.19
N GLY A 149 8.00 -6.95 23.26
CA GLY A 149 7.22 -7.31 24.44
C GLY A 149 6.10 -6.32 24.78
N VAL A 150 5.71 -5.44 23.86
CA VAL A 150 4.67 -4.41 24.03
C VAL A 150 3.34 -4.93 23.48
N TRP A 151 2.38 -5.06 24.37
CA TRP A 151 1.02 -5.50 24.03
C TRP A 151 0.02 -4.37 24.27
N ARG A 152 -0.68 -3.95 23.20
CA ARG A 152 -1.68 -2.90 23.21
C ARG A 152 -2.98 -3.38 22.59
N ARG A 153 -4.10 -2.86 23.08
CA ARG A 153 -5.42 -3.10 22.52
C ARG A 153 -5.97 -1.81 21.94
N SER A 154 -5.61 -1.54 20.71
CA SER A 154 -6.16 -0.40 19.98
C SER A 154 -7.53 -0.73 19.36
N PRO A 155 -8.33 0.29 18.99
CA PRO A 155 -9.66 0.10 18.40
C PRO A 155 -9.67 -0.74 17.13
N LEU A 156 -8.67 -0.58 16.24
CA LEU A 156 -8.56 -1.31 14.99
C LEU A 156 -7.62 -2.52 15.10
N ARG A 157 -6.96 -2.71 16.25
CA ARG A 157 -6.03 -3.80 16.52
C ARG A 157 -4.86 -3.90 15.54
N ALA A 158 -4.38 -2.77 15.05
CA ALA A 158 -3.14 -2.77 14.29
C ALA A 158 -1.97 -3.23 15.17
N SER A 159 -1.14 -4.11 14.62
CA SER A 159 0.03 -4.66 15.30
C SER A 159 1.23 -4.67 14.36
N PHE A 160 2.39 -4.36 14.90
CA PHE A 160 3.66 -4.67 14.27
C PHE A 160 3.90 -6.18 14.27
N ASP A 161 4.97 -6.61 13.67
CA ASP A 161 5.43 -8.00 13.59
C ASP A 161 4.50 -8.93 12.81
N ALA A 162 3.65 -8.39 11.95
CA ALA A 162 2.85 -9.22 11.06
C ALA A 162 3.76 -10.11 10.20
N PHE A 163 3.43 -11.40 10.10
CA PHE A 163 4.24 -12.42 9.42
C PHE A 163 5.70 -12.50 9.91
N GLY A 164 5.95 -12.21 11.17
CA GLY A 164 7.29 -12.23 11.76
C GLY A 164 8.22 -11.10 11.27
N SER A 165 7.71 -10.11 10.58
CA SER A 165 8.49 -8.97 10.10
C SER A 165 8.17 -7.71 10.90
N GLU A 166 9.18 -7.17 11.60
CA GLU A 166 9.04 -5.99 12.46
C GLU A 166 8.49 -4.74 11.76
N ARG A 167 8.66 -4.64 10.46
CA ARG A 167 8.23 -3.49 9.66
C ARG A 167 6.79 -3.58 9.18
N TYR A 168 6.18 -4.77 9.22
CA TYR A 168 4.80 -4.93 8.78
C TYR A 168 3.83 -4.61 9.91
N VAL A 169 3.00 -3.61 9.67
CA VAL A 169 1.96 -3.17 10.59
C VAL A 169 0.63 -3.46 9.93
N LEU A 170 -0.10 -4.45 10.42
CA LEU A 170 -1.37 -4.84 9.84
C LEU A 170 -2.45 -5.01 10.90
N THR A 171 -3.71 -4.94 10.49
CA THR A 171 -4.83 -5.44 11.30
C THR A 171 -5.44 -6.66 10.64
N PHE A 172 -5.62 -7.71 11.41
CA PHE A 172 -6.34 -8.92 10.98
C PHE A 172 -7.82 -8.90 11.41
N ASP A 173 -8.27 -7.82 12.07
CA ASP A 173 -9.67 -7.65 12.49
C ASP A 173 -10.46 -6.84 11.45
N ASN A 174 -10.63 -7.43 10.27
CA ASN A 174 -11.38 -6.82 9.16
C ASN A 174 -12.80 -6.40 9.56
N LYS A 175 -13.43 -7.13 10.50
CA LYS A 175 -14.75 -6.78 11.00
C LYS A 175 -14.75 -5.43 11.69
N ARG A 176 -13.86 -5.23 12.67
CA ARG A 176 -13.76 -3.94 13.39
C ARG A 176 -13.41 -2.79 12.47
N MET A 177 -12.45 -3.01 11.58
CA MET A 177 -12.07 -2.01 10.58
C MET A 177 -13.26 -1.60 9.71
N ARG A 178 -14.05 -2.57 9.21
CA ARG A 178 -15.24 -2.31 8.39
C ARG A 178 -16.37 -1.64 9.18
N GLU A 179 -16.59 -2.04 10.44
CA GLU A 179 -17.57 -1.43 11.31
C GLU A 179 -17.23 0.04 11.61
N ALA A 180 -15.98 0.35 11.93
CA ALA A 180 -15.54 1.72 12.15
C ALA A 180 -15.60 2.57 10.87
N ALA A 181 -15.22 2.01 9.72
CA ALA A 181 -15.25 2.68 8.44
C ALA A 181 -16.67 2.93 7.90
N ALA A 182 -17.66 2.14 8.32
CA ALA A 182 -19.03 2.19 7.76
C ALA A 182 -19.75 3.53 7.98
N ALA A 183 -19.29 4.34 8.92
CA ALA A 183 -19.88 5.65 9.21
C ALA A 183 -19.54 6.74 8.17
N ALA A 184 -18.52 6.53 7.33
CA ALA A 184 -18.02 7.50 6.36
C ALA A 184 -18.16 6.99 4.92
N PRO A 185 -18.28 7.88 3.93
CA PRO A 185 -18.03 7.50 2.54
C PRO A 185 -16.57 7.10 2.36
N TYR A 186 -16.31 6.02 1.62
CA TYR A 186 -14.93 5.70 1.22
C TYR A 186 -14.88 4.66 0.09
N GLU A 187 -13.87 4.77 -0.75
CA GLU A 187 -13.37 3.70 -1.58
C GLU A 187 -12.10 3.10 -0.97
N PHE A 188 -11.27 3.93 -0.39
CA PHE A 188 -9.94 3.55 0.11
C PHE A 188 -9.78 3.91 1.58
N VAL A 189 -9.13 3.01 2.34
CA VAL A 189 -8.90 3.16 3.78
C VAL A 189 -7.41 3.22 4.09
N GLU A 190 -7.02 4.21 4.86
CA GLU A 190 -5.68 4.37 5.42
C GLU A 190 -5.73 4.34 6.94
N ILE A 191 -5.03 3.43 7.57
CA ILE A 191 -4.91 3.31 9.03
C ILE A 191 -3.60 3.96 9.48
N VAL A 192 -3.72 5.03 10.23
CA VAL A 192 -2.59 5.77 10.80
C VAL A 192 -2.36 5.32 12.23
N VAL A 193 -1.26 4.65 12.46
CA VAL A 193 -0.92 4.05 13.75
C VAL A 193 -0.09 5.00 14.59
N ASN A 194 -0.55 5.33 15.80
CA ASN A 194 0.13 6.24 16.73
C ASN A 194 1.40 5.61 17.31
N ASP A 195 2.43 5.46 16.48
CA ASP A 195 3.72 4.90 16.89
C ASP A 195 4.87 5.58 16.14
N ARG A 196 6.10 5.46 16.70
CA ARG A 196 7.32 6.01 16.12
C ARG A 196 8.15 4.95 15.38
N LYS A 197 7.95 3.66 15.66
CA LYS A 197 8.68 2.59 14.99
C LYS A 197 8.37 2.62 13.49
N TYR A 198 9.40 2.45 12.65
CA TYR A 198 9.22 2.34 11.20
C TYR A 198 8.28 1.18 10.86
N GLY A 199 7.26 1.44 10.07
CA GLY A 199 6.37 0.37 9.62
C GLY A 199 5.16 0.86 8.83
N GLY A 200 4.63 -0.07 8.07
CA GLY A 200 3.43 0.09 7.25
C GLY A 200 3.09 -1.21 6.53
N GLY A 201 2.12 -1.16 5.65
CA GLY A 201 1.72 -2.24 4.76
C GLY A 201 0.51 -1.84 3.92
N GLY A 202 0.50 -2.22 2.64
CA GLY A 202 -0.58 -1.90 1.72
C GLY A 202 -1.17 -3.15 1.07
N ILE A 203 -2.48 -3.38 1.27
CA ILE A 203 -3.20 -4.52 0.71
C ILE A 203 -4.16 -3.99 -0.37
N HIS A 204 -4.00 -4.45 -1.61
CA HIS A 204 -4.73 -3.93 -2.75
C HIS A 204 -6.24 -3.90 -2.51
N ASN A 205 -6.82 -2.69 -2.55
CA ASN A 205 -8.24 -2.40 -2.40
C ASN A 205 -8.89 -2.94 -1.09
N LEU A 206 -8.07 -3.15 -0.05
CA LEU A 206 -8.52 -3.53 1.29
C LEU A 206 -8.26 -2.41 2.29
N TYR A 207 -7.00 -2.10 2.56
CA TYR A 207 -6.51 -0.95 3.34
C TYR A 207 -5.00 -0.78 3.18
N ALA A 208 -4.47 0.37 3.60
CA ALA A 208 -3.06 0.49 3.92
C ALA A 208 -2.86 1.01 5.35
N THR A 209 -1.65 0.85 5.87
CA THR A 209 -1.25 1.27 7.21
C THR A 209 0.06 2.03 7.20
N VAL A 210 0.24 2.92 8.16
CA VAL A 210 1.50 3.65 8.36
C VAL A 210 1.69 4.06 9.82
N SER A 211 2.92 4.03 10.31
CA SER A 211 3.29 4.65 11.58
C SER A 211 3.30 6.17 11.47
N ALA A 212 2.72 6.88 12.45
CA ALA A 212 2.51 8.32 12.38
C ALA A 212 3.79 9.16 12.55
N ASP A 213 4.71 8.75 13.43
CA ASP A 213 5.78 9.60 13.97
C ASP A 213 7.20 9.21 13.54
N ASN A 214 7.35 8.34 12.54
CA ASN A 214 8.66 8.00 11.97
C ASN A 214 9.10 9.06 10.94
N ALA A 215 10.38 9.32 10.79
CA ALA A 215 10.89 10.24 9.78
C ALA A 215 10.56 9.79 8.34
N SER A 216 10.42 8.48 8.11
CA SER A 216 10.02 7.91 6.83
C SER A 216 8.50 7.85 6.62
N THR A 217 7.69 8.29 7.58
CA THR A 217 6.21 8.27 7.47
C THR A 217 5.69 8.87 6.16
N PRO A 218 6.20 10.03 5.66
CA PRO A 218 5.73 10.59 4.40
C PRO A 218 5.92 9.63 3.22
N TYR A 219 7.08 8.98 3.16
CA TYR A 219 7.39 7.98 2.14
C TYR A 219 6.50 6.75 2.27
N VAL A 220 6.47 6.12 3.46
CA VAL A 220 5.70 4.88 3.69
C VAL A 220 4.22 5.11 3.37
N PHE A 221 3.64 6.22 3.83
CA PHE A 221 2.24 6.56 3.56
C PHE A 221 1.90 6.58 2.06
N VAL A 222 2.73 7.25 1.25
CA VAL A 222 2.49 7.36 -0.19
C VAL A 222 2.80 6.05 -0.92
N HIS A 223 3.83 5.32 -0.49
CA HIS A 223 4.24 4.04 -1.05
C HIS A 223 3.15 2.96 -0.83
N GLU A 224 2.71 2.78 0.42
CA GLU A 224 1.69 1.79 0.78
C GLU A 224 0.32 2.14 0.15
N PHE A 225 0.03 3.44 0.01
CA PHE A 225 -1.13 3.87 -0.77
C PHE A 225 -1.03 3.46 -2.24
N GLY A 226 0.17 3.44 -2.83
CA GLY A 226 0.40 2.94 -4.17
C GLY A 226 -0.02 1.48 -4.36
N HIS A 227 0.31 0.60 -3.41
CA HIS A 227 -0.15 -0.78 -3.38
C HIS A 227 -1.67 -0.85 -3.22
N HIS A 228 -2.18 -0.22 -2.18
CA HIS A 228 -3.60 -0.25 -1.85
C HIS A 228 -4.48 0.33 -2.96
N PHE A 229 -4.14 1.49 -3.50
CA PHE A 229 -4.93 2.24 -4.46
C PHE A 229 -4.88 1.66 -5.87
N ALA A 230 -3.69 1.40 -6.38
CA ALA A 230 -3.47 1.08 -7.79
C ALA A 230 -2.91 -0.33 -8.04
N GLY A 231 -2.74 -1.14 -6.99
CA GLY A 231 -2.16 -2.48 -7.08
C GLY A 231 -0.75 -2.46 -7.66
N LEU A 232 0.06 -1.46 -7.27
CA LEU A 232 1.45 -1.40 -7.70
C LEU A 232 2.25 -2.47 -6.96
N ALA A 233 3.18 -3.11 -7.64
CA ALA A 233 4.16 -4.00 -7.03
C ALA A 233 5.31 -3.22 -6.42
N ASP A 234 5.97 -3.80 -5.41
CA ASP A 234 7.29 -3.38 -5.01
C ASP A 234 8.29 -3.56 -6.16
N GLU A 235 9.04 -2.52 -6.45
CA GLU A 235 10.08 -2.54 -7.46
C GLU A 235 11.46 -2.85 -6.85
N TYR A 236 11.60 -2.87 -5.51
CA TYR A 236 12.83 -3.23 -4.82
C TYR A 236 12.99 -4.76 -4.68
N TYR A 237 14.25 -5.20 -4.48
CA TYR A 237 14.58 -6.62 -4.40
C TYR A 237 15.78 -6.92 -3.49
N THR A 238 16.34 -5.92 -2.82
CA THR A 238 17.50 -6.07 -1.94
C THR A 238 17.13 -6.15 -0.47
N SER A 239 15.92 -5.72 -0.11
CA SER A 239 15.40 -5.75 1.27
C SER A 239 14.95 -7.14 1.68
N ASP A 240 15.16 -7.49 2.96
CA ASP A 240 14.59 -8.70 3.54
C ASP A 240 13.04 -8.60 3.55
N VAL A 241 12.37 -9.67 3.13
CA VAL A 241 10.90 -9.79 3.07
C VAL A 241 10.45 -11.08 3.72
N ALA A 242 9.17 -11.13 4.11
CA ALA A 242 8.57 -12.32 4.71
C ALA A 242 8.15 -13.39 3.67
N TYR A 243 8.41 -13.17 2.38
CA TYR A 243 7.98 -14.07 1.31
C TYR A 243 9.14 -14.92 0.79
N GLU A 244 8.83 -16.14 0.36
CA GLU A 244 9.77 -16.95 -0.40
C GLU A 244 9.76 -16.58 -1.87
N SER A 245 10.96 -16.65 -2.46
CA SER A 245 11.16 -16.55 -3.91
C SER A 245 10.44 -17.68 -4.64
N VAL A 246 9.60 -17.34 -5.62
CA VAL A 246 8.94 -18.35 -6.46
C VAL A 246 9.90 -18.88 -7.51
N THR A 247 9.95 -20.21 -7.68
CA THR A 247 10.80 -20.84 -8.70
C THR A 247 10.30 -20.60 -10.13
N ALA A 248 8.99 -20.48 -10.31
CA ALA A 248 8.36 -20.08 -11.58
C ALA A 248 8.04 -18.58 -11.53
N ARG A 249 8.37 -17.87 -12.61
CA ARG A 249 8.09 -16.43 -12.75
C ARG A 249 6.90 -16.20 -13.67
N PRO A 250 5.66 -16.30 -13.15
CA PRO A 250 4.49 -15.96 -13.92
C PRO A 250 4.50 -14.45 -14.24
N GLU A 251 3.82 -14.04 -15.28
CA GLU A 251 3.61 -12.62 -15.54
C GLU A 251 2.85 -11.99 -14.38
N PRO A 252 3.40 -10.98 -13.69
CA PRO A 252 2.72 -10.31 -12.58
C PRO A 252 1.41 -9.64 -13.07
N TRP A 253 0.41 -9.55 -12.22
CA TRP A 253 -0.80 -8.81 -12.55
C TRP A 253 -0.63 -7.29 -12.33
N GLU A 254 0.31 -6.93 -11.50
CA GLU A 254 0.63 -5.55 -11.15
C GLU A 254 1.09 -4.76 -12.39
N PRO A 255 0.64 -3.52 -12.55
CA PRO A 255 0.84 -2.77 -13.78
C PRO A 255 2.27 -2.30 -14.02
N ASN A 256 3.10 -2.21 -12.99
CA ASN A 256 4.44 -1.61 -13.03
C ASN A 256 5.60 -2.62 -13.13
N VAL A 257 5.31 -3.92 -13.07
CA VAL A 257 6.31 -4.99 -13.19
C VAL A 257 5.92 -6.00 -14.28
N THR A 258 6.90 -6.59 -14.95
CA THR A 258 6.70 -7.63 -15.96
C THR A 258 7.80 -8.70 -15.91
N ALA A 259 7.47 -9.94 -16.27
CA ALA A 259 8.43 -11.01 -16.52
C ALA A 259 8.95 -11.03 -17.97
N ASP A 260 8.27 -10.32 -18.89
CA ASP A 260 8.66 -10.21 -20.31
C ASP A 260 9.12 -8.77 -20.65
N PRO A 261 10.44 -8.51 -20.69
CA PRO A 261 10.94 -7.17 -20.95
C PRO A 261 10.66 -6.68 -22.38
N LYS A 262 10.43 -7.57 -23.34
CA LYS A 262 10.14 -7.21 -24.75
C LYS A 262 8.64 -7.00 -24.98
N GLY A 263 7.81 -7.70 -24.25
CA GLY A 263 6.34 -7.57 -24.24
C GLY A 263 5.79 -6.74 -23.08
N ALA A 264 6.60 -5.86 -22.50
CA ALA A 264 6.21 -5.07 -21.31
C ALA A 264 4.83 -4.42 -21.47
N LYS A 265 4.02 -4.44 -20.38
CA LYS A 265 2.66 -3.88 -20.32
C LYS A 265 2.58 -2.39 -20.65
N TRP A 266 3.72 -1.71 -20.60
CA TRP A 266 3.90 -0.27 -20.90
C TRP A 266 4.74 -0.02 -22.16
N LYS A 267 4.77 -0.98 -23.09
CA LYS A 267 5.56 -0.88 -24.33
C LYS A 267 5.25 0.39 -25.13
N ASP A 268 4.01 0.86 -25.06
CA ASP A 268 3.54 2.10 -25.69
C ASP A 268 4.18 3.38 -25.14
N LEU A 269 4.81 3.30 -23.95
CA LEU A 269 5.53 4.42 -23.31
C LEU A 269 7.05 4.35 -23.52
N ILE A 270 7.55 3.26 -24.10
CA ILE A 270 8.98 3.06 -24.32
C ILE A 270 9.39 3.73 -25.63
N ASP A 271 10.42 4.58 -25.56
CA ASP A 271 11.04 5.13 -26.77
C ASP A 271 11.66 4.01 -27.60
N ALA A 272 11.44 4.01 -28.91
CA ALA A 272 11.93 2.99 -29.83
C ALA A 272 13.47 2.81 -29.79
N ALA A 273 14.22 3.84 -29.41
CA ALA A 273 15.66 3.79 -29.23
C ALA A 273 16.12 3.20 -27.88
N THR A 274 15.19 2.91 -26.94
CA THR A 274 15.54 2.34 -25.65
C THR A 274 15.74 0.83 -25.75
N PRO A 275 16.94 0.30 -25.41
CA PRO A 275 17.19 -1.14 -25.48
C PRO A 275 16.37 -1.92 -24.43
N LEU A 276 15.96 -3.15 -24.78
CA LEU A 276 15.18 -4.04 -23.91
C LEU A 276 15.84 -5.43 -23.82
N PRO A 277 16.23 -5.94 -22.63
CA PRO A 277 16.21 -5.23 -21.33
C PRO A 277 17.03 -3.95 -21.32
N THR A 278 16.67 -3.00 -20.45
CA THR A 278 17.30 -1.68 -20.40
C THR A 278 18.49 -1.70 -19.44
N PRO A 279 19.72 -1.39 -19.91
CA PRO A 279 20.90 -1.33 -19.04
C PRO A 279 20.84 -0.21 -18.02
N TRP A 280 21.29 -0.51 -16.79
CA TRP A 280 21.40 0.41 -15.68
C TRP A 280 22.55 -0.01 -14.74
N PRO A 281 23.05 0.81 -13.83
CA PRO A 281 24.20 0.51 -12.97
C PRO A 281 23.86 -0.51 -11.85
N LYS A 282 23.34 -1.69 -12.25
CA LYS A 282 22.81 -2.72 -11.35
C LYS A 282 23.86 -3.26 -10.39
N LEU A 283 25.07 -3.56 -10.90
CA LEU A 283 26.12 -4.13 -10.07
C LEU A 283 26.60 -3.18 -8.98
N ASP A 284 26.72 -1.89 -9.30
CA ASP A 284 27.13 -0.85 -8.34
C ASP A 284 26.05 -0.68 -7.26
N PHE A 285 24.77 -0.65 -7.68
CA PHE A 285 23.62 -0.61 -6.78
C PHE A 285 23.59 -1.83 -5.84
N GLU A 286 23.67 -3.06 -6.37
CA GLU A 286 23.62 -4.30 -5.56
C GLU A 286 24.81 -4.39 -4.58
N THR A 287 25.99 -3.92 -5.00
CA THR A 287 27.18 -3.91 -4.15
C THR A 287 27.00 -2.96 -2.97
N TYR A 288 26.47 -1.77 -3.20
CA TYR A 288 26.19 -0.80 -2.16
C TYR A 288 25.09 -1.31 -1.22
N GLU A 289 23.98 -1.75 -1.77
CA GLU A 289 22.82 -2.24 -1.02
C GLU A 289 23.15 -3.42 -0.09
N LYS A 290 24.03 -4.32 -0.51
CA LYS A 290 24.50 -5.40 0.36
C LYS A 290 25.10 -4.89 1.67
N GLY A 291 25.83 -3.78 1.63
CA GLY A 291 26.37 -3.12 2.81
C GLY A 291 25.27 -2.47 3.68
N ILE A 292 24.32 -1.80 3.04
CA ILE A 292 23.18 -1.18 3.72
C ILE A 292 22.34 -2.23 4.45
N GLN A 293 21.97 -3.33 3.77
CA GLN A 293 21.19 -4.39 4.39
C GLN A 293 21.89 -5.06 5.59
N ALA A 294 23.22 -5.22 5.53
CA ALA A 294 23.99 -5.72 6.66
C ALA A 294 23.93 -4.77 7.87
N ARG A 295 24.05 -3.46 7.64
CA ARG A 295 23.95 -2.43 8.69
C ARG A 295 22.51 -2.35 9.27
N ARG A 296 21.48 -2.48 8.44
CA ARG A 296 20.07 -2.55 8.90
C ARG A 296 19.86 -3.70 9.87
N ARG A 297 20.29 -4.91 9.50
CA ARG A 297 20.19 -6.10 10.37
C ARG A 297 20.95 -5.88 11.68
N GLN A 298 22.14 -5.28 11.64
CA GLN A 298 22.91 -5.00 12.85
C GLN A 298 22.18 -4.02 13.77
N ILE A 299 21.64 -2.90 13.25
CA ILE A 299 20.88 -1.90 14.03
C ILE A 299 19.70 -2.59 14.74
N ARG A 300 18.97 -3.48 14.04
CA ARG A 300 17.83 -4.21 14.62
C ARG A 300 18.29 -5.24 15.67
N ALA A 301 19.31 -6.02 15.37
CA ALA A 301 19.85 -7.02 16.31
C ALA A 301 20.40 -6.41 17.60
N GLU A 302 20.94 -5.21 17.53
CA GLU A 302 21.49 -4.45 18.66
C GLU A 302 20.41 -3.61 19.38
N HIS A 303 19.15 -3.64 18.94
CA HIS A 303 18.04 -2.83 19.46
C HIS A 303 18.40 -1.34 19.56
N ARG A 304 19.11 -0.80 18.56
CA ARG A 304 19.54 0.60 18.53
C ARG A 304 18.34 1.54 18.34
N PRO A 305 18.48 2.82 18.75
CA PRO A 305 17.42 3.81 18.56
C PRO A 305 16.97 3.92 17.10
N GLU A 306 15.69 4.18 16.88
CA GLU A 306 15.11 4.35 15.55
C GLU A 306 15.81 5.46 14.74
N ALA A 307 16.35 6.48 15.40
CA ALA A 307 17.12 7.55 14.77
C ALA A 307 18.35 7.03 14.00
N ASP A 308 18.95 5.89 14.41
CA ASP A 308 20.08 5.28 13.70
C ASP A 308 19.63 4.66 12.37
N MET A 309 18.43 4.09 12.34
CA MET A 309 17.82 3.57 11.11
C MET A 309 17.44 4.72 10.17
N GLU A 310 16.87 5.80 10.72
CA GLU A 310 16.54 7.01 9.97
C GLU A 310 17.79 7.64 9.30
N ALA A 311 18.89 7.69 10.05
CA ALA A 311 20.17 8.18 9.52
C ALA A 311 20.71 7.28 8.39
N LEU A 312 20.63 5.96 8.56
CA LEU A 312 21.02 5.00 7.53
C LEU A 312 20.20 5.15 6.25
N PHE A 313 18.89 5.34 6.37
CA PHE A 313 18.00 5.54 5.22
C PHE A 313 18.27 6.87 4.49
N ALA A 314 18.66 7.91 5.21
CA ALA A 314 19.06 9.17 4.59
C ALA A 314 20.38 9.03 3.80
N GLU A 315 21.37 8.28 4.33
CA GLU A 315 22.62 7.94 3.65
C GLU A 315 22.36 7.11 2.39
N GLU A 316 21.55 6.06 2.50
CA GLU A 316 21.14 5.19 1.40
C GLU A 316 20.56 6.02 0.25
N LEU A 317 19.55 6.85 0.54
CA LEU A 317 18.90 7.70 -0.45
C LEU A 317 19.85 8.70 -1.11
N ALA A 318 20.76 9.32 -0.34
CA ALA A 318 21.74 10.26 -0.87
C ALA A 318 22.72 9.62 -1.87
N HIS A 319 22.98 8.31 -1.73
CA HIS A 319 23.81 7.55 -2.66
C HIS A 319 23.02 7.05 -3.87
N GLU A 320 21.82 6.49 -3.65
CA GLU A 320 21.03 5.82 -4.69
C GLU A 320 20.52 6.80 -5.76
N VAL A 321 19.99 7.95 -5.35
CA VAL A 321 19.36 8.90 -6.28
C VAL A 321 20.30 9.33 -7.42
N PRO A 322 21.54 9.79 -7.17
CA PRO A 322 22.46 10.11 -8.25
C PRO A 322 22.91 8.89 -9.05
N LEU A 323 23.10 7.73 -8.41
CA LEU A 323 23.47 6.49 -9.09
C LEU A 323 22.39 6.06 -10.09
N LEU A 324 21.13 6.01 -9.67
CA LEU A 324 19.99 5.58 -10.49
C LEU A 324 19.67 6.59 -11.61
N ALA A 325 19.96 7.85 -11.41
CA ALA A 325 19.83 8.89 -12.42
C ALA A 325 20.98 8.90 -13.44
N SER A 326 22.07 8.18 -13.14
CA SER A 326 23.28 8.14 -13.99
C SER A 326 23.07 7.33 -15.27
N GLY A 327 23.94 7.57 -16.25
CA GLY A 327 23.93 6.85 -17.51
C GLY A 327 22.82 7.26 -18.48
N PRO A 328 22.82 6.67 -19.70
CA PRO A 328 21.99 7.12 -20.82
C PRO A 328 20.50 6.78 -20.65
N ASN A 329 20.16 5.89 -19.72
CA ASN A 329 18.80 5.38 -19.52
C ASN A 329 18.17 5.80 -18.18
N GLY A 330 18.88 6.49 -17.29
CA GLY A 330 18.45 6.78 -15.93
C GLY A 330 17.12 7.55 -15.79
N ARG A 331 16.63 8.16 -16.88
CA ARG A 331 15.34 8.90 -16.90
C ARG A 331 14.35 8.37 -17.95
N LYS A 332 14.66 7.24 -18.58
CA LYS A 332 13.82 6.65 -19.63
C LYS A 332 12.82 5.66 -19.05
N VAL A 333 11.70 5.50 -19.75
CA VAL A 333 10.85 4.31 -19.58
C VAL A 333 11.52 3.17 -20.35
N GLY A 334 11.64 2.01 -19.69
CA GLY A 334 12.30 0.83 -20.25
C GLY A 334 11.82 -0.45 -19.58
N ALA A 335 12.71 -1.44 -19.50
CA ALA A 335 12.53 -2.66 -18.72
C ALA A 335 13.83 -2.94 -17.94
N PHE A 336 13.90 -2.46 -16.72
CA PHE A 336 15.08 -2.52 -15.86
C PHE A 336 15.00 -3.75 -14.97
N GLU A 337 15.98 -4.65 -15.08
CA GLU A 337 15.97 -5.92 -14.35
C GLU A 337 16.12 -5.71 -12.85
N GLY A 338 15.32 -6.42 -12.07
CA GLY A 338 15.22 -6.39 -10.61
C GLY A 338 13.93 -5.72 -10.15
N ALA A 339 13.00 -6.54 -9.59
CA ALA A 339 11.73 -6.12 -9.02
C ALA A 339 11.09 -7.29 -8.24
N MET A 340 10.06 -7.05 -7.45
CA MET A 340 9.29 -8.05 -6.73
C MET A 340 10.19 -9.00 -5.91
N TYR A 341 11.14 -8.41 -5.18
CA TYR A 341 12.10 -9.11 -4.31
C TYR A 341 13.07 -10.06 -5.05
N GLU A 342 13.08 -10.00 -6.39
CA GLU A 342 13.90 -10.84 -7.26
C GLU A 342 14.89 -10.00 -8.06
N GLY A 343 16.19 -10.26 -7.89
CA GLY A 343 17.25 -9.57 -8.63
C GLY A 343 17.27 -9.91 -10.13
N LYS A 344 16.61 -11.01 -10.57
CA LYS A 344 16.60 -11.46 -11.95
C LYS A 344 15.22 -11.94 -12.39
N GLY A 345 14.89 -11.68 -13.66
CA GLY A 345 13.73 -12.24 -14.32
C GLY A 345 12.43 -11.47 -14.13
N TYR A 346 12.42 -10.44 -13.26
CA TYR A 346 11.39 -9.42 -13.23
C TYR A 346 11.99 -8.06 -13.57
N TYR A 347 11.18 -7.22 -14.19
CA TYR A 347 11.62 -5.94 -14.73
C TYR A 347 10.65 -4.85 -14.32
N ARG A 348 11.19 -3.75 -13.79
CA ARG A 348 10.45 -2.53 -13.49
C ARG A 348 10.53 -1.53 -14.63
N SER A 349 9.65 -0.56 -14.64
CA SER A 349 9.47 0.34 -15.77
C SER A 349 10.51 1.46 -15.89
N GLN A 350 11.15 1.82 -14.79
CA GLN A 350 12.16 2.89 -14.72
C GLN A 350 13.27 2.54 -13.74
N SER A 351 14.40 3.26 -13.81
CA SER A 351 15.54 3.01 -12.94
C SER A 351 15.24 3.35 -11.48
N ASP A 352 14.44 4.39 -11.23
CA ASP A 352 14.01 4.85 -9.91
C ASP A 352 12.51 5.12 -9.89
N CYS A 353 11.87 4.93 -8.75
CA CYS A 353 10.45 5.17 -8.48
C CYS A 353 10.24 5.11 -6.96
N ILE A 354 9.20 5.76 -6.45
CA ILE A 354 8.82 5.63 -5.04
C ILE A 354 8.50 4.18 -4.63
N MET A 355 8.17 3.31 -5.60
CA MET A 355 8.00 1.86 -5.39
C MET A 355 9.34 1.11 -5.35
N PHE A 356 10.47 1.75 -5.64
CA PHE A 356 11.81 1.18 -5.63
C PHE A 356 12.69 1.74 -4.52
N THR A 357 12.77 3.06 -4.40
CA THR A 357 13.55 3.77 -3.37
C THR A 357 12.67 4.69 -2.52
N ARG A 358 13.25 5.26 -1.45
CA ARG A 358 12.54 6.25 -0.61
C ARG A 358 12.50 7.67 -1.21
N ASN A 359 12.72 7.80 -2.51
CA ASN A 359 12.81 9.08 -3.21
C ASN A 359 11.45 9.76 -3.41
N MET A 360 11.00 10.49 -2.41
CA MET A 360 9.77 11.29 -2.48
C MET A 360 9.80 12.37 -3.56
N ASN A 361 10.98 12.95 -3.86
CA ASN A 361 11.11 14.00 -4.89
C ASN A 361 10.91 13.45 -6.30
N GLY A 362 11.27 12.18 -6.54
CA GLY A 362 10.96 11.45 -7.77
C GLY A 362 9.49 11.08 -7.88
N GLY A 363 8.88 10.69 -6.75
CA GLY A 363 7.49 10.25 -6.65
C GLY A 363 7.19 9.02 -7.53
N PHE A 364 5.94 8.92 -7.96
CA PHE A 364 5.54 7.91 -8.93
C PHE A 364 6.00 8.28 -10.34
N PHE A 365 6.61 7.34 -11.07
CA PHE A 365 6.98 7.55 -12.46
C PHE A 365 5.85 7.20 -13.44
N ARG A 366 6.12 7.37 -14.76
CA ARG A 366 5.09 7.40 -15.80
C ARG A 366 4.14 6.21 -15.81
N VAL A 367 4.64 4.99 -15.60
CA VAL A 367 3.81 3.77 -15.61
C VAL A 367 2.95 3.70 -14.37
N CYS A 368 3.53 3.95 -13.20
CA CYS A 368 2.81 4.00 -11.92
C CYS A 368 1.77 5.13 -11.91
N ARG A 369 2.14 6.33 -12.42
CA ARG A 369 1.18 7.45 -12.59
C ARG A 369 -0.01 7.07 -13.46
N ARG A 370 0.24 6.43 -14.61
CA ARG A 370 -0.82 5.96 -15.51
C ARG A 370 -1.76 4.96 -14.81
N ALA A 371 -1.22 4.06 -13.99
CA ALA A 371 -2.04 3.14 -13.22
C ALA A 371 -2.91 3.87 -12.19
N ILE A 372 -2.33 4.81 -11.46
CA ILE A 372 -3.06 5.65 -10.48
C ILE A 372 -4.15 6.48 -11.17
N GLU A 373 -3.83 7.16 -12.27
CA GLU A 373 -4.78 7.99 -13.02
C GLU A 373 -5.98 7.18 -13.53
N ARG A 374 -5.76 5.95 -13.99
CA ARG A 374 -6.85 5.03 -14.39
C ARG A 374 -7.80 4.73 -13.23
N VAL A 375 -7.30 4.59 -12.02
CA VAL A 375 -8.14 4.38 -10.84
C VAL A 375 -8.90 5.66 -10.50
N ILE A 376 -8.25 6.82 -10.52
CA ILE A 376 -8.91 8.11 -10.30
C ILE A 376 -10.06 8.30 -11.30
N ASP A 377 -9.80 8.05 -12.59
CA ASP A 377 -10.81 8.20 -13.66
C ASP A 377 -11.97 7.20 -13.54
N LEU A 378 -11.78 6.09 -12.83
CA LEU A 378 -12.85 5.09 -12.58
C LEU A 378 -13.89 5.61 -11.58
N TYR A 379 -13.46 6.41 -10.60
CA TYR A 379 -14.30 6.84 -9.47
C TYR A 379 -14.71 8.31 -9.53
N SER A 380 -13.99 9.14 -10.29
CA SER A 380 -14.28 10.57 -10.36
C SER A 380 -14.88 10.98 -11.71
N VAL A 381 -15.88 11.84 -11.66
CA VAL A 381 -16.41 12.51 -12.86
C VAL A 381 -15.44 13.63 -13.22
N ARG A 382 -15.06 13.71 -14.51
CA ARG A 382 -14.20 14.78 -15.02
C ARG A 382 -14.92 16.12 -15.09
#